data_bb28d619b0aaff9f010dd96a6748ef85
#
_entry.id   bb28d619b0aaff9f010dd96a6748ef85
#
_cell.length_a   1.000
_cell.length_b   1.000
_cell.length_c   1.000
_cell.angle_alpha   90.00
_cell.angle_beta   90.00
_cell.angle_gamma   90.00
#
_symmetry.space_group_name_H-M   'P 1'
#
loop_
_entity.id
_entity.type
_entity.pdbx_description
1 polymer ?
#
loop_
_entity_poly.entity_id
_entity_poly.type
_entity_poly.pdbx_seq_one_letter_code
_entity_poly.pdbx_strand_id
1 'polypeptide(L)'
;MGGADAPAGGFVQLLTPDGERIDSVTTADGTTYSVDFTDDEYRELYRDLVTVRRLDAEATALQRQGELGIWASLLGQEAAQVGSGRAMRPQDMAFPTYREHGVLYTRGIDPIMPFGLFRGVDQGGWDANEHRFNGYTIVIGSQTLHATGYAMGVTMDGKTGGPDGEAVIAYFGDGATSQGEVNEAFVWAGVFHAPMVFFCQNNQYAISEPLERQTRIPLYRRAAGYGFPGVRIDGNDVLASFAVTRAALDNARNGQGPTLIEAYTYRMGAHTSSDDPTRYRIASEVESWKAKDPISRLRAFLAKQQLGDDAFFDEVDEAAKKLALDLRERVLAMPDPQPVSMFDHVYPNGSPELEAQRAQFAAYHASFEGSDH
;
A
#
# COMPACT_ATOMS: atom_id res chain seq x y z
N MET A 1 -20.31 10.18 19.80
CA MET A 1 -19.71 10.38 21.12
C MET A 1 -18.36 9.66 21.13
N GLY A 2 -17.31 10.35 21.46
CA GLY A 2 -15.98 9.79 21.63
C GLY A 2 -15.00 10.45 20.67
N GLY A 3 -14.29 11.47 21.18
CA GLY A 3 -13.15 12.08 20.53
C GLY A 3 -12.11 11.00 20.23
N ALA A 4 -11.39 11.19 19.15
CA ALA A 4 -10.28 10.35 18.73
C ALA A 4 -9.07 10.53 19.66
N ASP A 5 -9.23 10.17 20.94
CA ASP A 5 -8.09 9.98 21.82
C ASP A 5 -7.35 8.71 21.42
N ALA A 6 -6.02 8.73 21.54
CA ALA A 6 -5.17 7.56 21.32
C ALA A 6 -5.79 6.36 22.02
N PRO A 7 -6.04 5.25 21.32
CA PRO A 7 -6.76 4.13 21.91
C PRO A 7 -6.02 3.64 23.15
N ALA A 8 -6.76 3.41 24.23
CA ALA A 8 -6.24 2.83 25.46
C ALA A 8 -5.50 1.51 25.15
N GLY A 9 -4.17 1.52 25.19
CA GLY A 9 -3.37 0.36 24.88
C GLY A 9 -2.07 0.64 24.14
N GLY A 10 -1.66 1.89 23.99
CA GLY A 10 -0.38 2.28 23.40
C GLY A 10 -0.19 1.81 21.96
N PHE A 11 0.42 2.64 21.15
CA PHE A 11 0.97 2.28 19.83
C PHE A 11 2.40 2.82 19.74
N VAL A 12 3.21 2.24 18.88
CA VAL A 12 4.55 2.77 18.61
C VAL A 12 4.41 4.07 17.82
N GLN A 13 4.98 5.14 18.36
CA GLN A 13 5.05 6.45 17.73
C GLN A 13 6.47 7.01 17.95
N LEU A 14 7.13 7.42 16.87
CA LEU A 14 8.47 8.02 16.88
C LEU A 14 8.45 9.48 16.41
N LEU A 15 7.33 9.94 15.87
CA LEU A 15 7.12 11.32 15.47
C LEU A 15 5.70 11.76 15.85
N THR A 16 5.58 12.78 16.70
CA THR A 16 4.27 13.30 17.11
C THR A 16 3.59 14.09 15.98
N PRO A 17 2.27 14.32 16.03
CA PRO A 17 1.59 15.16 15.05
C PRO A 17 2.19 16.57 14.90
N ASP A 18 2.79 17.11 15.98
CA ASP A 18 3.42 18.43 15.98
C ASP A 18 4.87 18.41 15.51
N GLY A 19 5.38 17.25 15.05
CA GLY A 19 6.75 17.11 14.54
C GLY A 19 7.81 17.04 15.66
N GLU A 20 7.45 16.57 16.87
CA GLU A 20 8.42 16.26 17.91
C GLU A 20 8.90 14.81 17.75
N ARG A 21 10.23 14.62 17.74
CA ARG A 21 10.83 13.29 17.65
C ARG A 21 10.83 12.60 19.01
N ILE A 22 10.53 11.31 19.00
CA ILE A 22 10.73 10.37 20.12
C ILE A 22 11.87 9.45 19.71
N ASP A 23 12.98 9.47 20.43
CA ASP A 23 14.21 8.76 20.05
C ASP A 23 14.02 7.25 19.99
N SER A 24 13.28 6.70 20.94
CA SER A 24 12.94 5.28 20.96
C SER A 24 11.68 4.99 21.75
N VAL A 25 10.99 3.91 21.39
CA VAL A 25 9.83 3.39 22.12
C VAL A 25 10.08 1.92 22.42
N THR A 26 9.94 1.53 23.69
CA THR A 26 9.99 0.13 24.11
C THR A 26 8.58 -0.37 24.40
N THR A 27 8.17 -1.43 23.71
CA THR A 27 6.88 -2.08 23.90
C THR A 27 6.86 -3.00 25.12
N ALA A 28 5.69 -3.45 25.54
CA ALA A 28 5.51 -4.26 26.76
C ALA A 28 6.24 -5.62 26.71
N ASP A 29 6.54 -6.13 25.53
CA ASP A 29 7.32 -7.36 25.31
C ASP A 29 8.86 -7.11 25.37
N GLY A 30 9.27 -5.86 25.61
CA GLY A 30 10.69 -5.47 25.70
C GLY A 30 11.35 -5.10 24.38
N THR A 31 10.63 -5.16 23.26
CA THR A 31 11.18 -4.76 21.95
C THR A 31 11.30 -3.24 21.88
N THR A 32 12.46 -2.74 21.48
CA THR A 32 12.74 -1.31 21.32
C THR A 32 12.81 -0.94 19.85
N TYR A 33 12.06 0.09 19.44
CA TYR A 33 12.02 0.63 18.10
C TYR A 33 12.64 2.03 18.06
N SER A 34 13.48 2.27 17.09
CA SER A 34 14.13 3.56 16.82
C SER A 34 14.53 3.67 15.36
N VAL A 35 14.86 4.87 14.92
CA VAL A 35 15.49 5.12 13.61
C VAL A 35 16.77 5.91 13.81
N ASP A 36 17.76 5.63 12.97
CA ASP A 36 19.09 6.25 12.94
C ASP A 36 19.36 6.84 11.55
N PHE A 37 18.38 7.56 11.00
CA PHE A 37 18.49 8.19 9.71
C PHE A 37 19.48 9.35 9.67
N THR A 38 20.16 9.47 8.56
CA THR A 38 20.90 10.67 8.18
C THR A 38 19.92 11.80 7.81
N ASP A 39 20.42 13.03 7.77
CA ASP A 39 19.64 14.20 7.37
C ASP A 39 19.03 14.04 5.97
N ASP A 40 19.77 13.41 5.06
CA ASP A 40 19.31 13.18 3.69
C ASP A 40 18.21 12.11 3.62
N GLU A 41 18.27 11.05 4.43
CA GLU A 41 17.21 10.04 4.51
C GLU A 41 15.90 10.64 5.02
N TYR A 42 15.94 11.57 5.99
CA TYR A 42 14.75 12.31 6.40
C TYR A 42 14.16 13.16 5.26
N ARG A 43 15.01 13.84 4.49
CA ARG A 43 14.58 14.64 3.33
C ARG A 43 13.97 13.75 2.23
N GLU A 44 14.56 12.59 1.98
CA GLU A 44 14.04 11.61 1.01
C GLU A 44 12.65 11.10 1.40
N LEU A 45 12.42 10.76 2.69
CA LEU A 45 11.09 10.38 3.15
C LEU A 45 10.05 11.49 2.90
N TYR A 46 10.43 12.75 3.10
CA TYR A 46 9.53 13.88 2.82
C TYR A 46 9.21 13.99 1.32
N ARG A 47 10.23 13.87 0.47
CA ARG A 47 10.04 13.86 -0.99
C ARG A 47 9.09 12.74 -1.42
N ASP A 48 9.26 11.55 -0.88
CA ASP A 48 8.40 10.40 -1.19
C ASP A 48 6.94 10.66 -0.79
N LEU A 49 6.72 11.13 0.43
CA LEU A 49 5.37 11.40 0.94
C LEU A 49 4.63 12.44 0.08
N VAL A 50 5.31 13.54 -0.26
CA VAL A 50 4.76 14.62 -1.10
C VAL A 50 4.48 14.10 -2.51
N THR A 51 5.43 13.35 -3.10
CA THR A 51 5.29 12.77 -4.43
C THR A 51 4.11 11.82 -4.50
N VAL A 52 4.02 10.87 -3.56
CA VAL A 52 2.94 9.87 -3.52
C VAL A 52 1.57 10.53 -3.38
N ARG A 53 1.44 11.55 -2.52
CA ARG A 53 0.20 12.33 -2.41
C ARG A 53 -0.14 13.06 -3.70
N ARG A 54 0.86 13.63 -4.37
CA ARG A 54 0.63 14.35 -5.62
C ARG A 54 0.18 13.42 -6.74
N LEU A 55 0.76 12.24 -6.83
CA LEU A 55 0.35 11.20 -7.78
C LEU A 55 -1.09 10.75 -7.52
N ASP A 56 -1.47 10.53 -6.27
CA ASP A 56 -2.84 10.16 -5.87
C ASP A 56 -3.86 11.25 -6.23
N ALA A 57 -3.51 12.51 -6.01
CA ALA A 57 -4.34 13.65 -6.39
C ALA A 57 -4.50 13.74 -7.91
N GLU A 58 -3.44 13.51 -8.68
CA GLU A 58 -3.46 13.53 -10.15
C GLU A 58 -4.33 12.40 -10.71
N ALA A 59 -4.18 11.17 -10.18
CA ALA A 59 -5.02 10.04 -10.56
C ALA A 59 -6.51 10.30 -10.27
N THR A 60 -6.81 10.93 -9.14
CA THR A 60 -8.18 11.33 -8.79
C THR A 60 -8.72 12.37 -9.80
N ALA A 61 -7.89 13.31 -10.23
CA ALA A 61 -8.26 14.33 -11.22
C ALA A 61 -8.52 13.71 -12.60
N LEU A 62 -7.64 12.80 -13.04
CA LEU A 62 -7.80 12.05 -14.29
C LEU A 62 -9.05 11.18 -14.29
N GLN A 63 -9.35 10.52 -13.17
CA GLN A 63 -10.59 9.75 -13.05
C GLN A 63 -11.84 10.62 -13.20
N ARG A 64 -11.86 11.80 -12.56
CA ARG A 64 -12.98 12.75 -12.71
C ARG A 64 -13.14 13.29 -14.12
N GLN A 65 -12.10 13.25 -14.93
CA GLN A 65 -12.12 13.63 -16.34
C GLN A 65 -12.51 12.46 -17.28
N GLY A 66 -12.70 11.25 -16.71
CA GLY A 66 -13.05 10.06 -17.48
C GLY A 66 -11.86 9.30 -18.07
N GLU A 67 -10.63 9.72 -17.76
CA GLU A 67 -9.40 9.09 -18.26
C GLU A 67 -9.04 7.80 -17.52
N LEU A 68 -9.46 7.68 -16.27
CA LEU A 68 -9.39 6.44 -15.51
C LEU A 68 -10.81 5.95 -15.18
N GLY A 69 -11.05 4.65 -15.26
CA GLY A 69 -12.34 4.05 -14.93
C GLY A 69 -12.68 4.17 -13.44
N ILE A 70 -11.68 3.98 -12.58
CA ILE A 70 -11.79 4.06 -11.13
C ILE A 70 -10.43 4.44 -10.54
N TRP A 71 -10.43 5.01 -9.33
CA TRP A 71 -9.21 5.18 -8.53
C TRP A 71 -9.49 4.92 -7.05
N ALA A 72 -8.59 4.21 -6.39
CA ALA A 72 -8.63 3.94 -4.96
C ALA A 72 -7.60 4.83 -4.24
N SER A 73 -8.01 6.03 -3.82
CA SER A 73 -7.12 7.00 -3.19
C SER A 73 -6.50 6.47 -1.90
N LEU A 74 -5.20 6.72 -1.72
CA LEU A 74 -4.45 6.40 -0.50
C LEU A 74 -4.40 7.58 0.50
N LEU A 75 -5.10 8.68 0.22
CA LEU A 75 -5.04 9.91 1.01
C LEU A 75 -5.20 9.66 2.52
N GLY A 76 -4.18 10.05 3.28
CA GLY A 76 -4.07 9.84 4.73
C GLY A 76 -3.26 8.60 5.12
N GLN A 77 -2.88 7.73 4.18
CA GLN A 77 -2.16 6.48 4.43
C GLN A 77 -0.71 6.52 3.89
N GLU A 78 -0.23 7.68 3.47
CA GLU A 78 1.07 7.85 2.83
C GLU A 78 2.22 7.37 3.72
N ALA A 79 2.19 7.71 5.02
CA ALA A 79 3.24 7.33 5.96
C ALA A 79 3.32 5.82 6.18
N ALA A 80 2.17 5.14 6.29
CA ALA A 80 2.13 3.69 6.42
C ALA A 80 2.76 3.01 5.19
N GLN A 81 2.47 3.51 3.99
CA GLN A 81 2.96 2.92 2.75
C GLN A 81 4.42 3.26 2.46
N VAL A 82 4.80 4.54 2.54
CA VAL A 82 6.19 4.95 2.31
C VAL A 82 7.12 4.36 3.36
N GLY A 83 6.76 4.42 4.65
CA GLY A 83 7.58 3.88 5.72
C GLY A 83 7.80 2.38 5.59
N SER A 84 6.74 1.61 5.37
CA SER A 84 6.86 0.15 5.21
C SER A 84 7.58 -0.24 3.91
N GLY A 85 7.33 0.48 2.82
CA GLY A 85 7.98 0.23 1.53
C GLY A 85 9.49 0.49 1.57
N ARG A 86 9.92 1.59 2.23
CA ARG A 86 11.34 1.92 2.43
C ARG A 86 12.05 0.98 3.41
N ALA A 87 11.32 0.27 4.26
CA ALA A 87 11.87 -0.74 5.16
C ALA A 87 12.23 -2.06 4.46
N MET A 88 11.68 -2.31 3.28
CA MET A 88 11.96 -3.50 2.49
C MET A 88 13.36 -3.47 1.88
N ARG A 89 14.01 -4.63 1.85
CA ARG A 89 15.24 -4.84 1.07
C ARG A 89 14.91 -5.18 -0.39
N PRO A 90 15.88 -5.05 -1.31
CA PRO A 90 15.65 -5.37 -2.73
C PRO A 90 15.08 -6.79 -2.96
N GLN A 91 15.52 -7.79 -2.19
CA GLN A 91 15.10 -9.18 -2.33
C GLN A 91 13.72 -9.49 -1.73
N ASP A 92 13.16 -8.64 -0.87
CA ASP A 92 11.87 -8.90 -0.23
C ASP A 92 10.72 -8.80 -1.23
N MET A 93 9.73 -9.67 -1.10
CA MET A 93 8.56 -9.70 -1.97
C MET A 93 7.33 -9.08 -1.31
N ALA A 94 6.68 -8.15 -1.99
CA ALA A 94 5.42 -7.54 -1.54
C ALA A 94 4.21 -8.12 -2.27
N PHE A 95 3.12 -8.34 -1.51
CA PHE A 95 1.81 -8.72 -2.02
C PHE A 95 0.79 -7.62 -1.66
N PRO A 96 0.48 -6.71 -2.59
CA PRO A 96 -0.39 -5.57 -2.36
C PRO A 96 -1.86 -5.89 -2.54
N THR A 97 -2.71 -4.96 -2.09
CA THR A 97 -4.06 -4.78 -2.61
C THR A 97 -4.05 -3.86 -3.84
N TYR A 98 -5.16 -3.20 -4.09
CA TYR A 98 -5.31 -2.18 -5.16
C TYR A 98 -4.99 -0.75 -4.69
N ARG A 99 -4.50 -0.56 -3.44
CA ARG A 99 -4.29 0.78 -2.84
C ARG A 99 -2.83 1.08 -2.48
N GLU A 100 -1.91 0.14 -2.60
CA GLU A 100 -0.51 0.30 -2.17
C GLU A 100 0.35 1.07 -3.19
N HIS A 101 -0.18 2.20 -3.71
CA HIS A 101 0.50 3.05 -4.68
C HIS A 101 1.80 3.65 -4.13
N GLY A 102 1.83 3.96 -2.82
CA GLY A 102 3.03 4.45 -2.16
C GLY A 102 4.11 3.38 -2.03
N VAL A 103 3.73 2.13 -1.73
CA VAL A 103 4.68 1.00 -1.72
C VAL A 103 5.20 0.74 -3.12
N LEU A 104 4.33 0.70 -4.12
CA LEU A 104 4.70 0.55 -5.53
C LEU A 104 5.76 1.59 -5.93
N TYR A 105 5.53 2.86 -5.59
CA TYR A 105 6.47 3.94 -5.86
C TYR A 105 7.83 3.70 -5.20
N THR A 106 7.86 3.30 -3.93
CA THR A 106 9.13 3.02 -3.22
C THR A 106 9.87 1.79 -3.76
N ARG A 107 9.17 0.89 -4.47
CA ARG A 107 9.79 -0.25 -5.19
C ARG A 107 10.35 0.14 -6.56
N GLY A 108 10.29 1.41 -6.94
CA GLY A 108 10.83 1.92 -8.20
C GLY A 108 10.01 1.54 -9.44
N ILE A 109 8.75 1.15 -9.26
CA ILE A 109 7.84 0.90 -10.38
C ILE A 109 7.37 2.25 -10.92
N ASP A 110 7.44 2.42 -12.25
CA ASP A 110 6.96 3.64 -12.89
C ASP A 110 5.46 3.83 -12.60
N PRO A 111 5.05 4.96 -12.01
CA PRO A 111 3.64 5.23 -11.69
C PRO A 111 2.70 5.18 -12.89
N ILE A 112 3.19 5.23 -14.13
CA ILE A 112 2.37 5.06 -15.33
C ILE A 112 1.71 3.67 -15.40
N MET A 113 2.36 2.63 -14.83
CA MET A 113 1.88 1.26 -14.89
C MET A 113 0.52 1.08 -14.19
N PRO A 114 0.34 1.47 -12.91
CA PRO A 114 -0.99 1.41 -12.30
C PRO A 114 -2.00 2.34 -12.97
N PHE A 115 -1.59 3.47 -13.55
CA PHE A 115 -2.52 4.32 -14.31
C PHE A 115 -3.04 3.60 -15.56
N GLY A 116 -2.20 2.88 -16.29
CA GLY A 116 -2.62 2.03 -17.41
C GLY A 116 -3.61 0.95 -17.00
N LEU A 117 -3.38 0.29 -15.85
CA LEU A 117 -4.30 -0.68 -15.28
C LEU A 117 -5.68 -0.06 -14.97
N PHE A 118 -5.73 1.07 -14.27
CA PHE A 118 -6.98 1.75 -13.91
C PHE A 118 -7.64 2.48 -15.07
N ARG A 119 -6.93 2.75 -16.15
CA ARG A 119 -7.48 3.19 -17.44
C ARG A 119 -8.09 2.02 -18.21
N GLY A 120 -7.68 0.78 -17.92
CA GLY A 120 -8.12 -0.43 -18.61
C GLY A 120 -7.40 -0.71 -19.93
N VAL A 121 -6.25 -0.07 -20.18
CA VAL A 121 -5.44 -0.23 -21.39
C VAL A 121 -4.29 -1.24 -21.22
N ASP A 122 -3.88 -1.48 -19.98
CA ASP A 122 -2.85 -2.47 -19.63
C ASP A 122 -3.28 -3.27 -18.40
N GLN A 123 -3.38 -4.59 -18.54
CA GLN A 123 -3.81 -5.48 -17.45
C GLN A 123 -2.65 -6.18 -16.75
N GLY A 124 -1.45 -6.16 -17.32
CA GLY A 124 -0.26 -6.80 -16.80
C GLY A 124 0.53 -5.92 -15.83
N GLY A 125 0.59 -4.63 -16.12
CA GLY A 125 1.25 -3.62 -15.34
C GLY A 125 2.77 -3.74 -15.34
N TRP A 126 3.34 -4.65 -14.55
CA TRP A 126 4.79 -4.78 -14.31
C TRP A 126 5.21 -6.23 -14.10
N ASP A 127 6.52 -6.50 -14.25
CA ASP A 127 7.09 -7.80 -13.88
C ASP A 127 7.26 -7.87 -12.34
N ALA A 128 6.48 -8.77 -11.73
CA ALA A 128 6.49 -8.96 -10.28
C ALA A 128 7.84 -9.49 -9.76
N ASN A 129 8.58 -10.24 -10.56
CA ASN A 129 9.88 -10.79 -10.16
C ASN A 129 10.98 -9.73 -10.21
N GLU A 130 10.96 -8.86 -11.22
CA GLU A 130 11.91 -7.75 -11.37
C GLU A 130 11.76 -6.74 -10.22
N HIS A 131 10.53 -6.32 -9.98
CA HIS A 131 10.25 -5.30 -8.97
C HIS A 131 10.05 -5.85 -7.56
N ARG A 132 9.96 -7.18 -7.42
CA ARG A 132 9.67 -7.83 -6.14
C ARG A 132 8.39 -7.27 -5.49
N PHE A 133 7.40 -7.01 -6.35
CA PHE A 133 6.10 -6.44 -5.99
C PHE A 133 5.03 -7.08 -6.89
N ASN A 134 4.16 -7.88 -6.30
CA ASN A 134 3.15 -8.63 -7.04
C ASN A 134 2.08 -7.71 -7.65
N GLY A 135 1.32 -8.22 -8.60
CA GLY A 135 0.20 -7.52 -9.20
C GLY A 135 -0.85 -7.09 -8.16
N TYR A 136 -1.55 -6.00 -8.43
CA TYR A 136 -2.64 -5.57 -7.56
C TYR A 136 -3.72 -6.63 -7.42
N THR A 137 -4.16 -6.84 -6.18
CA THR A 137 -5.23 -7.79 -5.85
C THR A 137 -6.51 -7.05 -5.52
N ILE A 138 -7.54 -7.28 -6.33
CA ILE A 138 -8.88 -6.66 -6.16
C ILE A 138 -9.76 -7.52 -5.22
N VAL A 139 -9.60 -8.84 -5.25
CA VAL A 139 -10.35 -9.77 -4.38
C VAL A 139 -9.82 -9.66 -2.95
N ILE A 140 -10.66 -9.12 -2.07
CA ILE A 140 -10.26 -8.76 -0.71
C ILE A 140 -9.74 -9.96 0.08
N GLY A 141 -8.49 -9.87 0.53
CA GLY A 141 -7.85 -10.85 1.41
C GLY A 141 -7.11 -11.98 0.68
N SER A 142 -7.39 -12.25 -0.60
CA SER A 142 -6.81 -13.40 -1.31
C SER A 142 -5.28 -13.36 -1.43
N GLN A 143 -4.69 -12.16 -1.51
CA GLN A 143 -3.23 -11.98 -1.56
C GLN A 143 -2.51 -12.51 -0.31
N THR A 144 -3.20 -12.60 0.83
CA THR A 144 -2.57 -13.06 2.08
C THR A 144 -2.22 -14.54 2.04
N LEU A 145 -3.08 -15.39 1.46
CA LEU A 145 -2.77 -16.80 1.24
C LEU A 145 -1.68 -16.99 0.19
N HIS A 146 -1.70 -16.23 -0.90
CA HIS A 146 -0.64 -16.26 -1.91
C HIS A 146 0.72 -15.86 -1.30
N ALA A 147 0.74 -14.77 -0.50
CA ALA A 147 1.92 -14.33 0.22
C ALA A 147 2.44 -15.40 1.20
N THR A 148 1.53 -16.05 1.93
CA THR A 148 1.89 -17.12 2.88
C THR A 148 2.48 -18.32 2.14
N GLY A 149 1.87 -18.75 1.03
CA GLY A 149 2.40 -19.84 0.20
C GLY A 149 3.77 -19.50 -0.37
N TYR A 150 3.96 -18.27 -0.87
CA TYR A 150 5.26 -17.79 -1.34
C TYR A 150 6.30 -17.80 -0.21
N ALA A 151 5.96 -17.30 0.98
CA ALA A 151 6.85 -17.29 2.14
C ALA A 151 7.24 -18.71 2.60
N MET A 152 6.32 -19.67 2.53
CA MET A 152 6.64 -21.09 2.77
C MET A 152 7.65 -21.60 1.72
N GLY A 153 7.49 -21.21 0.46
CA GLY A 153 8.45 -21.51 -0.61
C GLY A 153 9.84 -20.93 -0.33
N VAL A 154 9.92 -19.70 0.17
CA VAL A 154 11.19 -19.07 0.61
C VAL A 154 11.92 -19.94 1.63
N THR A 155 11.20 -20.48 2.61
CA THR A 155 11.76 -21.40 3.61
C THR A 155 12.22 -22.73 2.98
N MET A 156 11.38 -23.31 2.11
CA MET A 156 11.70 -24.57 1.42
C MET A 156 12.93 -24.47 0.51
N ASP A 157 13.13 -23.30 -0.09
CA ASP A 157 14.30 -22.99 -0.92
C ASP A 157 15.56 -22.67 -0.10
N GLY A 158 15.46 -22.67 1.24
CA GLY A 158 16.58 -22.33 2.13
C GLY A 158 17.01 -20.87 2.07
N LYS A 159 16.12 -19.97 1.67
CA LYS A 159 16.38 -18.52 1.54
C LYS A 159 16.06 -17.74 2.82
N THR A 160 16.02 -18.38 3.96
CA THR A 160 15.92 -17.73 5.28
C THR A 160 17.27 -17.72 5.96
N GLY A 161 17.53 -16.67 6.73
CA GLY A 161 18.79 -16.48 7.46
C GLY A 161 19.88 -15.80 6.63
N GLY A 162 20.80 -15.17 7.33
CA GLY A 162 21.94 -14.49 6.73
C GLY A 162 21.60 -13.16 6.00
N PRO A 163 22.61 -12.56 5.35
CA PRO A 163 22.46 -11.24 4.71
C PRO A 163 21.54 -11.26 3.48
N ASP A 164 21.45 -12.39 2.80
CA ASP A 164 20.65 -12.58 1.59
C ASP A 164 19.26 -13.17 1.92
N GLY A 165 18.90 -13.25 3.19
CA GLY A 165 17.60 -13.74 3.63
C GLY A 165 16.46 -12.93 2.99
N GLU A 166 15.43 -13.65 2.51
CA GLU A 166 14.24 -13.09 1.88
C GLU A 166 13.07 -13.07 2.88
N ALA A 167 12.31 -11.98 2.90
CA ALA A 167 11.05 -11.89 3.62
C ALA A 167 9.91 -11.49 2.69
N VAL A 168 8.70 -11.76 3.13
CA VAL A 168 7.48 -11.44 2.39
C VAL A 168 6.63 -10.47 3.21
N ILE A 169 6.04 -9.48 2.55
CA ILE A 169 5.08 -8.58 3.18
C ILE A 169 3.75 -8.63 2.45
N ALA A 170 2.66 -8.87 3.18
CA ALA A 170 1.30 -8.85 2.65
C ALA A 170 0.56 -7.63 3.20
N TYR A 171 0.09 -6.77 2.31
CA TYR A 171 -0.70 -5.59 2.65
C TYR A 171 -2.19 -5.89 2.57
N PHE A 172 -2.97 -5.36 3.51
CA PHE A 172 -4.43 -5.45 3.50
C PHE A 172 -5.06 -4.39 4.40
N GLY A 173 -6.33 -4.07 4.17
CA GLY A 173 -7.11 -3.16 5.01
C GLY A 173 -7.75 -3.88 6.20
N ASP A 174 -8.28 -3.09 7.15
CA ASP A 174 -9.03 -3.59 8.31
C ASP A 174 -10.20 -4.48 7.91
N GLY A 175 -10.94 -4.14 6.84
CA GLY A 175 -12.04 -4.95 6.32
C GLY A 175 -11.64 -6.36 5.89
N ALA A 176 -10.44 -6.54 5.37
CA ALA A 176 -9.94 -7.85 4.96
C ALA A 176 -9.78 -8.81 6.16
N THR A 177 -9.60 -8.30 7.37
CA THR A 177 -9.47 -9.14 8.57
C THR A 177 -10.74 -9.92 8.91
N SER A 178 -11.86 -9.61 8.26
CA SER A 178 -13.12 -10.34 8.37
C SER A 178 -13.26 -11.48 7.36
N GLN A 179 -12.33 -11.59 6.39
CA GLN A 179 -12.30 -12.67 5.40
C GLN A 179 -11.69 -13.95 5.99
N GLY A 180 -12.21 -15.09 5.56
CA GLY A 180 -11.72 -16.41 5.98
C GLY A 180 -10.25 -16.61 5.56
N GLU A 181 -9.91 -16.23 4.35
CA GLU A 181 -8.57 -16.37 3.76
C GLU A 181 -7.49 -15.68 4.59
N VAL A 182 -7.76 -14.50 5.16
CA VAL A 182 -6.79 -13.80 6.02
C VAL A 182 -6.56 -14.58 7.32
N ASN A 183 -7.62 -15.12 7.92
CA ASN A 183 -7.51 -15.91 9.16
C ASN A 183 -6.80 -17.24 8.90
N GLU A 184 -7.07 -17.89 7.76
CA GLU A 184 -6.36 -19.09 7.34
C GLU A 184 -4.89 -18.83 7.05
N ALA A 185 -4.56 -17.71 6.39
CA ALA A 185 -3.18 -17.28 6.17
C ALA A 185 -2.42 -17.11 7.50
N PHE A 186 -3.06 -16.57 8.53
CA PHE A 186 -2.48 -16.46 9.87
C PHE A 186 -2.18 -17.83 10.48
N VAL A 187 -3.09 -18.82 10.32
CA VAL A 187 -2.87 -20.21 10.79
C VAL A 187 -1.66 -20.81 10.09
N TRP A 188 -1.62 -20.78 8.76
CA TRP A 188 -0.52 -21.35 7.99
C TRP A 188 0.81 -20.68 8.31
N ALA A 189 0.83 -19.35 8.34
CA ALA A 189 2.04 -18.61 8.64
C ALA A 189 2.58 -18.90 10.04
N GLY A 190 1.70 -18.98 11.04
CA GLY A 190 2.09 -19.29 12.42
C GLY A 190 2.64 -20.72 12.55
N VAL A 191 1.92 -21.71 12.00
CA VAL A 191 2.32 -23.13 12.10
C VAL A 191 3.64 -23.42 11.38
N PHE A 192 3.86 -22.81 10.21
CA PHE A 192 5.06 -23.05 9.41
C PHE A 192 6.19 -22.04 9.68
N HIS A 193 6.02 -21.12 10.63
CA HIS A 193 6.98 -20.05 10.89
C HIS A 193 7.39 -19.31 9.62
N ALA A 194 6.39 -19.03 8.74
CA ALA A 194 6.63 -18.42 7.45
C ALA A 194 7.34 -17.06 7.59
N PRO A 195 8.38 -16.75 6.80
CA PRO A 195 9.17 -15.52 6.89
C PRO A 195 8.40 -14.33 6.32
N MET A 196 7.37 -13.86 7.03
CA MET A 196 6.49 -12.83 6.50
C MET A 196 6.00 -11.82 7.53
N VAL A 197 5.58 -10.68 6.98
CA VAL A 197 4.91 -9.59 7.70
C VAL A 197 3.50 -9.42 7.14
N PHE A 198 2.52 -9.45 8.01
CA PHE A 198 1.15 -9.06 7.73
C PHE A 198 0.98 -7.57 8.07
N PHE A 199 0.86 -6.71 7.07
CA PHE A 199 0.76 -5.27 7.26
C PHE A 199 -0.69 -4.81 7.05
N CYS A 200 -1.42 -4.63 8.15
CA CYS A 200 -2.80 -4.18 8.14
C CYS A 200 -2.87 -2.64 8.19
N GLN A 201 -3.25 -2.00 7.10
CA GLN A 201 -3.59 -0.58 7.08
C GLN A 201 -5.00 -0.41 7.65
N ASN A 202 -5.08 -0.26 8.98
CA ASN A 202 -6.35 0.00 9.65
C ASN A 202 -6.76 1.45 9.44
N ASN A 203 -7.43 1.69 8.32
CA ASN A 203 -7.95 3.01 7.95
C ASN A 203 -9.37 3.26 8.44
N GLN A 204 -9.88 2.36 9.30
CA GLN A 204 -11.09 2.43 10.11
C GLN A 204 -12.41 2.24 9.36
N TYR A 205 -12.37 2.03 8.04
CA TYR A 205 -13.59 1.83 7.25
C TYR A 205 -13.40 0.73 6.19
N ALA A 206 -14.16 -0.36 6.31
CA ALA A 206 -14.35 -1.31 5.22
C ALA A 206 -15.45 -0.79 4.28
N ILE A 207 -15.07 -0.04 3.24
CA ILE A 207 -15.98 0.77 2.41
C ILE A 207 -16.74 1.76 3.30
N SER A 208 -17.95 1.40 3.73
CA SER A 208 -18.85 2.18 4.59
C SER A 208 -18.98 1.62 6.00
N GLU A 209 -18.46 0.40 6.28
CA GLU A 209 -18.59 -0.22 7.60
C GLU A 209 -17.45 0.24 8.53
N PRO A 210 -17.79 0.89 9.67
CA PRO A 210 -16.79 1.36 10.62
C PRO A 210 -16.17 0.19 11.39
N LEU A 211 -14.96 0.43 11.92
CA LEU A 211 -14.13 -0.60 12.56
C LEU A 211 -14.82 -1.27 13.75
N GLU A 212 -15.61 -0.55 14.55
CA GLU A 212 -16.31 -1.10 15.71
C GLU A 212 -17.38 -2.14 15.37
N ARG A 213 -17.81 -2.21 14.12
CA ARG A 213 -18.68 -3.28 13.61
C ARG A 213 -17.92 -4.50 13.12
N GLN A 214 -16.61 -4.36 12.89
CA GLN A 214 -15.75 -5.43 12.37
C GLN A 214 -15.00 -6.17 13.49
N THR A 215 -14.65 -5.47 14.57
CA THR A 215 -13.88 -6.06 15.67
C THR A 215 -14.25 -5.45 17.02
N ARG A 216 -14.07 -6.24 18.09
CA ARG A 216 -14.23 -5.81 19.49
C ARG A 216 -12.91 -5.55 20.19
N ILE A 217 -11.80 -5.93 19.56
CA ILE A 217 -10.44 -5.74 20.08
C ILE A 217 -9.56 -5.13 18.99
N PRO A 218 -8.47 -4.42 19.34
CA PRO A 218 -7.49 -3.99 18.37
C PRO A 218 -6.99 -5.17 17.51
N LEU A 219 -6.81 -4.94 16.22
CA LEU A 219 -6.55 -6.02 15.24
C LEU A 219 -5.22 -6.73 15.51
N TYR A 220 -4.17 -6.01 15.91
CA TYR A 220 -2.86 -6.61 16.23
C TYR A 220 -2.92 -7.70 17.30
N ARG A 221 -3.89 -7.61 18.23
CA ARG A 221 -4.06 -8.61 19.30
C ARG A 221 -4.51 -9.96 18.80
N ARG A 222 -5.08 -10.04 17.59
CA ARG A 222 -5.46 -11.31 16.98
C ARG A 222 -4.26 -12.23 16.76
N ALA A 223 -3.08 -11.67 16.46
CA ALA A 223 -1.85 -12.41 16.20
C ALA A 223 -1.50 -13.40 17.32
N ALA A 224 -1.70 -13.01 18.59
CA ALA A 224 -1.43 -13.87 19.74
C ALA A 224 -2.28 -15.16 19.72
N GLY A 225 -3.50 -15.11 19.20
CA GLY A 225 -4.38 -16.28 19.04
C GLY A 225 -3.87 -17.29 18.00
N TYR A 226 -2.98 -16.85 17.11
CA TYR A 226 -2.34 -17.68 16.09
C TYR A 226 -0.88 -18.02 16.41
N GLY A 227 -0.38 -17.59 17.59
CA GLY A 227 0.93 -17.98 18.09
C GLY A 227 2.10 -17.13 17.59
N PHE A 228 1.88 -15.91 17.10
CA PHE A 228 2.93 -14.99 16.65
C PHE A 228 2.70 -13.55 17.17
N PRO A 229 3.73 -12.69 17.15
CA PRO A 229 3.63 -11.33 17.68
C PRO A 229 2.75 -10.42 16.81
N GLY A 230 2.08 -9.49 17.49
CA GLY A 230 1.36 -8.40 16.86
C GLY A 230 1.76 -7.06 17.49
N VAL A 231 1.92 -6.03 16.67
CA VAL A 231 2.29 -4.68 17.10
C VAL A 231 1.38 -3.65 16.44
N ARG A 232 1.03 -2.59 17.19
CA ARG A 232 0.26 -1.46 16.67
C ARG A 232 1.15 -0.24 16.57
N ILE A 233 1.04 0.46 15.44
CA ILE A 233 1.79 1.69 15.18
C ILE A 233 0.86 2.86 14.87
N ASP A 234 1.31 4.08 15.09
CA ASP A 234 0.72 5.26 14.47
C ASP A 234 1.01 5.20 12.95
N GLY A 235 0.00 4.83 12.16
CA GLY A 235 0.12 4.70 10.71
C GLY A 235 0.28 6.03 9.97
N ASN A 236 0.15 7.16 10.66
CA ASN A 236 0.46 8.49 10.13
C ASN A 236 1.90 8.95 10.46
N ASP A 237 2.64 8.12 11.20
CA ASP A 237 4.05 8.31 11.52
C ASP A 237 4.93 7.45 10.60
N VAL A 238 5.64 8.11 9.69
CA VAL A 238 6.51 7.41 8.73
C VAL A 238 7.72 6.75 9.40
N LEU A 239 8.21 7.32 10.51
CA LEU A 239 9.34 6.77 11.25
C LEU A 239 8.94 5.49 12.01
N ALA A 240 7.78 5.49 12.66
CA ALA A 240 7.24 4.29 13.30
C ALA A 240 6.91 3.20 12.27
N SER A 241 6.30 3.59 11.13
CA SER A 241 6.02 2.67 10.03
C SER A 241 7.29 2.00 9.49
N PHE A 242 8.36 2.78 9.32
CA PHE A 242 9.65 2.25 8.89
C PHE A 242 10.30 1.35 9.96
N ALA A 243 10.45 1.86 11.20
CA ALA A 243 11.21 1.17 12.25
C ALA A 243 10.61 -0.20 12.60
N VAL A 244 9.28 -0.24 12.77
CA VAL A 244 8.58 -1.48 13.12
C VAL A 244 8.57 -2.47 11.96
N THR A 245 8.35 -1.98 10.73
CA THR A 245 8.38 -2.86 9.54
C THR A 245 9.78 -3.41 9.30
N ARG A 246 10.84 -2.58 9.44
CA ARG A 246 12.23 -3.04 9.34
C ARG A 246 12.52 -4.16 10.32
N ALA A 247 12.19 -3.97 11.61
CA ALA A 247 12.40 -4.97 12.64
C ALA A 247 11.63 -6.28 12.36
N ALA A 248 10.37 -6.17 11.94
CA ALA A 248 9.54 -7.33 11.61
C ALA A 248 10.07 -8.09 10.39
N LEU A 249 10.51 -7.39 9.35
CA LEU A 249 11.14 -8.00 8.16
C LEU A 249 12.49 -8.64 8.49
N ASP A 250 13.31 -8.02 9.35
CA ASP A 250 14.57 -8.60 9.81
C ASP A 250 14.33 -9.90 10.60
N ASN A 251 13.34 -9.91 11.48
CA ASN A 251 12.92 -11.12 12.19
C ASN A 251 12.45 -12.22 11.21
N ALA A 252 11.62 -11.85 10.26
CA ALA A 252 11.14 -12.78 9.23
C ALA A 252 12.29 -13.37 8.41
N ARG A 253 13.22 -12.54 7.91
CA ARG A 253 14.42 -13.01 7.16
C ARG A 253 15.27 -13.99 7.98
N ASN A 254 15.34 -13.78 9.28
CA ASN A 254 16.08 -14.66 10.20
C ASN A 254 15.30 -15.92 10.62
N GLY A 255 14.15 -16.20 9.99
CA GLY A 255 13.35 -17.40 10.25
C GLY A 255 12.61 -17.39 11.60
N GLN A 256 12.39 -16.20 12.20
CA GLN A 256 11.67 -16.08 13.49
C GLN A 256 10.15 -16.09 13.32
N GLY A 257 9.66 -16.34 12.13
CA GLY A 257 8.24 -16.44 11.83
C GLY A 257 7.56 -15.11 11.53
N PRO A 258 6.21 -15.12 11.44
CA PRO A 258 5.44 -13.97 11.01
C PRO A 258 5.27 -12.92 12.12
N THR A 259 4.96 -11.68 11.69
CA THR A 259 4.54 -10.58 12.57
C THR A 259 3.32 -9.89 11.96
N LEU A 260 2.30 -9.55 12.77
CA LEU A 260 1.18 -8.69 12.37
C LEU A 260 1.44 -7.25 12.81
N ILE A 261 1.51 -6.33 11.85
CA ILE A 261 1.56 -4.90 12.11
C ILE A 261 0.17 -4.31 11.85
N GLU A 262 -0.43 -3.65 12.85
CA GLU A 262 -1.61 -2.81 12.67
C GLU A 262 -1.18 -1.35 12.57
N ALA A 263 -1.12 -0.82 11.36
CA ALA A 263 -0.90 0.60 11.10
C ALA A 263 -2.24 1.35 11.29
N TYR A 264 -2.44 1.95 12.46
CA TYR A 264 -3.65 2.69 12.78
C TYR A 264 -3.60 4.06 12.13
N THR A 265 -4.41 4.23 11.12
CA THR A 265 -4.46 5.42 10.27
C THR A 265 -5.91 5.78 9.94
N TYR A 266 -6.12 6.61 8.93
CA TYR A 266 -7.45 6.98 8.51
C TYR A 266 -7.50 7.25 7.00
N ARG A 267 -8.51 6.69 6.33
CA ARG A 267 -8.77 7.01 4.93
C ARG A 267 -9.48 8.36 4.83
N MET A 268 -8.72 9.44 4.56
CA MET A 268 -9.29 10.79 4.46
C MET A 268 -10.11 10.99 3.17
N GLY A 269 -9.79 10.27 2.11
CA GLY A 269 -10.56 10.24 0.85
C GLY A 269 -11.79 9.33 0.89
N ALA A 270 -12.52 9.26 -0.21
CA ALA A 270 -13.54 8.25 -0.46
C ALA A 270 -12.91 6.84 -0.57
N HIS A 271 -13.71 5.79 -0.47
CA HIS A 271 -13.21 4.42 -0.65
C HIS A 271 -12.59 4.24 -2.04
N THR A 272 -13.33 4.64 -3.04
CA THR A 272 -12.89 4.81 -4.43
C THR A 272 -13.53 6.08 -4.99
N SER A 273 -13.11 6.48 -6.19
CA SER A 273 -13.70 7.64 -6.86
C SER A 273 -15.20 7.52 -7.18
N SER A 274 -15.77 6.31 -7.07
CA SER A 274 -17.21 6.05 -7.24
C SER A 274 -18.00 6.10 -5.93
N ASP A 275 -17.33 6.30 -4.78
CA ASP A 275 -17.93 6.29 -3.45
C ASP A 275 -18.27 7.71 -2.97
N ASP A 276 -19.36 7.83 -2.21
CA ASP A 276 -19.75 9.05 -1.52
C ASP A 276 -19.64 8.87 0.00
N PRO A 277 -18.52 9.28 0.60
CA PRO A 277 -18.28 9.09 2.02
C PRO A 277 -19.18 9.95 2.94
N THR A 278 -19.87 10.96 2.42
CA THR A 278 -20.77 11.80 3.22
C THR A 278 -21.99 11.03 3.73
N ARG A 279 -22.27 9.86 3.13
CA ARG A 279 -23.40 8.99 3.48
C ARG A 279 -23.17 8.18 4.76
N TYR A 280 -21.92 8.00 5.21
CA TYR A 280 -21.61 7.11 6.32
C TYR A 280 -20.62 7.67 7.34
N ARG A 281 -19.95 8.81 7.06
CA ARG A 281 -19.02 9.45 8.00
C ARG A 281 -19.27 10.97 8.09
N ILE A 282 -18.88 11.54 9.21
CA ILE A 282 -19.06 12.98 9.49
C ILE A 282 -17.79 13.77 9.20
N ALA A 283 -17.95 15.01 8.76
CA ALA A 283 -16.82 15.88 8.37
C ALA A 283 -15.84 16.14 9.52
N SER A 284 -16.33 16.27 10.77
CA SER A 284 -15.48 16.52 11.94
C SER A 284 -14.49 15.39 12.24
N GLU A 285 -14.82 14.16 11.87
CA GLU A 285 -13.90 13.02 11.98
C GLU A 285 -12.73 13.19 11.02
N VAL A 286 -12.99 13.55 9.76
CA VAL A 286 -11.95 13.84 8.76
C VAL A 286 -11.06 15.00 9.23
N GLU A 287 -11.64 16.09 9.75
CA GLU A 287 -10.87 17.24 10.24
C GLU A 287 -9.95 16.87 11.41
N SER A 288 -10.41 15.99 12.32
CA SER A 288 -9.56 15.51 13.42
C SER A 288 -8.33 14.73 12.93
N TRP A 289 -8.45 14.03 11.80
CA TRP A 289 -7.35 13.30 11.19
C TRP A 289 -6.44 14.18 10.32
N LYS A 290 -6.96 15.26 9.74
CA LYS A 290 -6.11 16.26 9.06
C LYS A 290 -5.10 16.89 10.01
N ALA A 291 -5.45 17.07 11.29
CA ALA A 291 -4.51 17.53 12.31
C ALA A 291 -3.34 16.55 12.58
N LYS A 292 -3.46 15.31 12.10
CA LYS A 292 -2.44 14.25 12.21
C LYS A 292 -1.82 13.91 10.85
N ASP A 293 -1.91 14.83 9.88
CA ASP A 293 -1.45 14.61 8.52
C ASP A 293 0.03 14.19 8.49
N PRO A 294 0.37 13.09 7.76
CA PRO A 294 1.72 12.54 7.74
C PRO A 294 2.76 13.48 7.14
N ILE A 295 2.39 14.25 6.11
CA ILE A 295 3.32 15.19 5.46
C ILE A 295 3.56 16.40 6.35
N SER A 296 2.49 16.96 6.92
CA SER A 296 2.57 18.13 7.79
C SER A 296 3.45 17.89 9.02
N ARG A 297 3.33 16.70 9.65
CA ARG A 297 4.17 16.35 10.81
C ARG A 297 5.64 16.20 10.46
N LEU A 298 5.98 15.56 9.33
CA LEU A 298 7.37 15.42 8.91
C LEU A 298 7.95 16.76 8.48
N ARG A 299 7.16 17.61 7.78
CA ARG A 299 7.54 18.99 7.45
C ARG A 299 7.88 19.80 8.73
N ALA A 300 7.01 19.71 9.74
CA ALA A 300 7.24 20.40 11.02
C ALA A 300 8.53 19.93 11.69
N PHE A 301 8.81 18.62 11.69
CA PHE A 301 10.06 18.07 12.19
C PHE A 301 11.27 18.60 11.43
N LEU A 302 11.26 18.53 10.09
CA LEU A 302 12.36 19.00 9.25
C LEU A 302 12.66 20.49 9.48
N ALA A 303 11.63 21.31 9.58
CA ALA A 303 11.79 22.75 9.87
C ALA A 303 12.39 23.00 11.27
N LYS A 304 11.91 22.30 12.29
CA LYS A 304 12.45 22.40 13.67
C LYS A 304 13.91 21.97 13.77
N GLN A 305 14.29 20.93 13.03
CA GLN A 305 15.66 20.41 13.01
C GLN A 305 16.57 21.16 12.02
N GLN A 306 16.08 22.19 11.33
CA GLN A 306 16.80 22.91 10.29
C GLN A 306 17.26 22.02 9.12
N LEU A 307 16.53 20.94 8.86
CA LEU A 307 16.76 19.98 7.77
C LEU A 307 16.00 20.36 6.49
N GLY A 308 15.07 21.31 6.55
CA GLY A 308 14.35 21.86 5.42
C GLY A 308 13.90 23.28 5.70
N ASP A 309 14.11 24.15 4.74
CA ASP A 309 13.62 25.52 4.67
C ASP A 309 12.53 25.65 3.60
N ASP A 310 11.97 26.85 3.45
CA ASP A 310 10.92 27.10 2.46
C ASP A 310 11.39 26.78 1.03
N ALA A 311 12.66 27.09 0.71
CA ALA A 311 13.21 26.79 -0.61
C ALA A 311 13.26 25.27 -0.90
N PHE A 312 13.64 24.47 0.08
CA PHE A 312 13.61 23.00 -0.01
C PHE A 312 12.19 22.48 -0.20
N PHE A 313 11.23 22.97 0.57
CA PHE A 313 9.84 22.52 0.46
C PHE A 313 9.21 22.91 -0.88
N ASP A 314 9.49 24.12 -1.37
CA ASP A 314 9.03 24.58 -2.68
C ASP A 314 9.65 23.76 -3.82
N GLU A 315 10.94 23.40 -3.72
CA GLU A 315 11.60 22.49 -4.68
C GLU A 315 10.90 21.14 -4.75
N VAL A 316 10.57 20.54 -3.59
CA VAL A 316 9.90 19.24 -3.52
C VAL A 316 8.50 19.31 -4.13
N ASP A 317 7.74 20.35 -3.80
CA ASP A 317 6.39 20.56 -4.35
C ASP A 317 6.41 20.74 -5.88
N GLU A 318 7.34 21.52 -6.41
CA GLU A 318 7.48 21.70 -7.87
C GLU A 318 7.97 20.43 -8.57
N ALA A 319 8.87 19.66 -7.97
CA ALA A 319 9.30 18.37 -8.51
C ALA A 319 8.14 17.37 -8.60
N ALA A 320 7.34 17.26 -7.54
CA ALA A 320 6.16 16.40 -7.50
C ALA A 320 5.09 16.84 -8.52
N LYS A 321 4.89 18.13 -8.68
CA LYS A 321 3.99 18.70 -9.67
C LYS A 321 4.45 18.42 -11.11
N LYS A 322 5.74 18.54 -11.37
CA LYS A 322 6.32 18.22 -12.69
C LYS A 322 6.10 16.74 -13.04
N LEU A 323 6.34 15.83 -12.09
CA LEU A 323 6.10 14.40 -12.28
C LEU A 323 4.62 14.11 -12.54
N ALA A 324 3.70 14.75 -11.83
CA ALA A 324 2.27 14.57 -12.04
C ALA A 324 1.83 15.07 -13.44
N LEU A 325 2.38 16.17 -13.93
CA LEU A 325 2.10 16.67 -15.29
C LEU A 325 2.66 15.73 -16.36
N ASP A 326 3.88 15.23 -16.21
CA ASP A 326 4.45 14.20 -17.09
C ASP A 326 3.56 12.96 -17.16
N LEU A 327 3.12 12.46 -16.00
CA LEU A 327 2.21 11.32 -15.95
C LEU A 327 0.88 11.60 -16.63
N ARG A 328 0.31 12.79 -16.45
CA ARG A 328 -0.91 13.20 -17.16
C ARG A 328 -0.74 13.12 -18.67
N GLU A 329 0.33 13.71 -19.19
CA GLU A 329 0.64 13.70 -20.62
C GLU A 329 0.79 12.25 -21.13
N ARG A 330 1.51 11.42 -20.40
CA ARG A 330 1.71 9.99 -20.74
C ARG A 330 0.41 9.18 -20.70
N VAL A 331 -0.46 9.41 -19.71
CA VAL A 331 -1.78 8.77 -19.63
C VAL A 331 -2.66 9.12 -20.82
N LEU A 332 -2.71 10.43 -21.16
CA LEU A 332 -3.51 10.91 -22.30
C LEU A 332 -3.00 10.38 -23.64
N ALA A 333 -1.69 10.11 -23.73
CA ALA A 333 -1.07 9.56 -24.93
C ALA A 333 -1.13 8.03 -25.04
N MET A 334 -1.62 7.32 -24.01
CA MET A 334 -1.77 5.86 -24.06
C MET A 334 -2.74 5.46 -25.19
N PRO A 335 -2.34 4.59 -26.11
CA PRO A 335 -3.26 4.07 -27.12
C PRO A 335 -4.30 3.15 -26.49
N ASP A 336 -5.49 3.12 -27.05
CA ASP A 336 -6.48 2.11 -26.69
C ASP A 336 -5.98 0.73 -27.12
N PRO A 337 -6.27 -0.34 -26.36
CA PRO A 337 -5.87 -1.69 -26.72
C PRO A 337 -6.62 -2.12 -27.99
N GLN A 338 -5.94 -2.86 -28.84
CA GLN A 338 -6.59 -3.45 -30.02
C GLN A 338 -7.70 -4.42 -29.55
N PRO A 339 -8.94 -4.31 -30.07
CA PRO A 339 -10.05 -5.13 -29.61
C PRO A 339 -9.77 -6.64 -29.62
N VAL A 340 -8.97 -7.10 -30.60
CA VAL A 340 -8.57 -8.51 -30.74
C VAL A 340 -7.49 -8.95 -29.73
N SER A 341 -6.83 -8.03 -29.02
CA SER A 341 -5.77 -8.36 -28.07
C SER A 341 -6.25 -9.19 -26.86
N MET A 342 -7.57 -9.18 -26.58
CA MET A 342 -8.17 -10.01 -25.53
C MET A 342 -7.94 -11.51 -25.74
N PHE A 343 -7.61 -11.94 -26.97
CA PHE A 343 -7.34 -13.34 -27.30
C PHE A 343 -5.86 -13.74 -27.17
N ASP A 344 -4.94 -12.76 -26.98
CA ASP A 344 -3.49 -13.01 -27.11
C ASP A 344 -2.92 -13.82 -25.95
N HIS A 345 -3.52 -13.75 -24.76
CA HIS A 345 -2.95 -14.32 -23.52
C HIS A 345 -3.86 -15.35 -22.83
N VAL A 346 -4.84 -15.93 -23.55
CA VAL A 346 -5.75 -16.92 -22.98
C VAL A 346 -5.09 -18.27 -22.79
N TYR A 347 -4.34 -18.74 -23.80
CA TYR A 347 -3.59 -19.99 -23.77
C TYR A 347 -2.20 -19.80 -24.34
N PRO A 348 -1.14 -20.36 -23.70
CA PRO A 348 0.25 -20.17 -24.15
C PRO A 348 0.51 -20.76 -25.55
N ASN A 349 -0.25 -21.79 -25.97
CA ASN A 349 -0.07 -22.46 -27.27
C ASN A 349 -1.25 -22.20 -28.22
N GLY A 350 -2.17 -21.28 -27.88
CA GLY A 350 -3.39 -21.07 -28.63
C GLY A 350 -4.36 -22.26 -28.59
N SER A 351 -5.50 -22.15 -29.28
CA SER A 351 -6.39 -23.27 -29.58
C SER A 351 -7.16 -22.97 -30.87
N PRO A 352 -7.55 -24.00 -31.66
CA PRO A 352 -8.36 -23.79 -32.86
C PRO A 352 -9.67 -23.07 -32.59
N GLU A 353 -10.31 -23.34 -31.44
CA GLU A 353 -11.55 -22.71 -31.01
C GLU A 353 -11.35 -21.22 -30.72
N LEU A 354 -10.26 -20.87 -30.02
CA LEU A 354 -9.90 -19.49 -29.71
C LEU A 354 -9.59 -18.69 -30.98
N GLU A 355 -8.86 -19.27 -31.92
CA GLU A 355 -8.56 -18.64 -33.22
C GLU A 355 -9.83 -18.44 -34.07
N ALA A 356 -10.77 -19.38 -34.03
CA ALA A 356 -12.04 -19.22 -34.69
C ALA A 356 -12.89 -18.08 -34.07
N GLN A 357 -12.91 -17.97 -32.72
CA GLN A 357 -13.58 -16.87 -32.02
C GLN A 357 -12.90 -15.53 -32.31
N ARG A 358 -11.57 -15.47 -32.33
CA ARG A 358 -10.78 -14.29 -32.70
C ARG A 358 -11.17 -13.80 -34.11
N ALA A 359 -11.19 -14.72 -35.09
CA ALA A 359 -11.54 -14.39 -36.46
C ALA A 359 -12.99 -13.89 -36.60
N GLN A 360 -13.93 -14.53 -35.89
CA GLN A 360 -15.32 -14.11 -35.86
C GLN A 360 -15.47 -12.73 -35.23
N PHE A 361 -14.80 -12.47 -34.12
CA PHE A 361 -14.81 -11.16 -33.43
C PHE A 361 -14.20 -10.07 -34.30
N ALA A 362 -13.06 -10.34 -34.96
CA ALA A 362 -12.40 -9.39 -35.84
C ALA A 362 -13.34 -9.01 -37.02
N ALA A 363 -14.02 -9.99 -37.64
CA ALA A 363 -14.98 -9.75 -38.73
C ALA A 363 -16.18 -8.93 -38.24
N TYR A 364 -16.69 -9.23 -37.05
CA TYR A 364 -17.78 -8.46 -36.43
C TYR A 364 -17.35 -7.01 -36.17
N HIS A 365 -16.18 -6.80 -35.57
CA HIS A 365 -15.66 -5.46 -35.30
C HIS A 365 -15.47 -4.64 -36.59
N ALA A 366 -14.87 -5.26 -37.62
CA ALA A 366 -14.66 -4.61 -38.90
C ALA A 366 -15.97 -4.19 -39.61
N SER A 367 -17.09 -4.85 -39.26
CA SER A 367 -18.42 -4.49 -39.85
C SER A 367 -18.93 -3.12 -39.40
N PHE A 368 -18.36 -2.54 -38.34
CA PHE A 368 -18.70 -1.18 -37.87
C PHE A 368 -17.77 -0.11 -38.46
N GLU A 369 -16.65 -0.49 -39.08
CA GLU A 369 -15.77 0.46 -39.75
C GLU A 369 -16.48 1.04 -40.98
N GLY A 370 -16.86 2.31 -40.90
CA GLY A 370 -17.56 3.02 -41.98
C GLY A 370 -19.02 3.32 -41.71
N SER A 371 -19.60 2.91 -40.56
CA SER A 371 -20.89 3.42 -40.10
C SER A 371 -20.67 4.62 -39.19
N ASP A 372 -20.83 5.84 -39.68
CA ASP A 372 -20.95 7.05 -38.88
C ASP A 372 -22.15 6.89 -37.91
N HIS A 373 -21.83 6.69 -36.62
CA HIS A 373 -22.80 6.79 -35.52
C HIS A 373 -22.37 7.86 -34.52
#